data_8ee43457629d1c5a17ed1e92111dcaa2
#
_entry.id   8ee43457629d1c5a17ed1e92111dcaa2
#
_cell.length_a   1.000
_cell.length_b   1.000
_cell.length_c   1.000
_cell.angle_alpha   90.00
_cell.angle_beta   90.00
_cell.angle_gamma   90.00
#
_symmetry.space_group_name_H-M   'P 1'
#
loop_
_entity.id
_entity.type
_entity.pdbx_description
1 polymer ?
#
loop_
_entity_poly.entity_id
_entity_poly.type
_entity_poly.pdbx_seq_one_letter_code
_entity_poly.pdbx_strand_id
1 'polypeptide(L)'
;MKSEYRWKIDKDYIDNGRAVGIEGPSNLDETVKDNPMGFTLYDDDDNAYYHGWLYGDYSGFEPVDDFGMGYAGAVHIKFDGDKDYL
;
A
#
# COMPACT_ATOMS: atom_id res chain seq x y z
N MET A 1 10.60 -3.57 -18.09
CA MET A 1 10.93 -2.28 -17.47
C MET A 1 10.54 -2.30 -16.00
N LYS A 2 11.44 -1.85 -15.12
CA LYS A 2 11.16 -1.83 -13.69
C LYS A 2 10.36 -0.59 -13.32
N SER A 3 9.56 -0.69 -12.26
CA SER A 3 8.76 0.43 -11.76
C SER A 3 9.65 1.52 -11.16
N GLU A 4 9.13 2.75 -11.13
CA GLU A 4 9.79 3.87 -10.45
C GLU A 4 9.37 3.97 -8.99
N TYR A 5 8.45 3.12 -8.55
CA TYR A 5 7.93 3.08 -7.18
C TYR A 5 7.87 1.63 -6.70
N ARG A 6 7.78 1.49 -5.38
CA ARG A 6 7.65 0.19 -4.73
C ARG A 6 6.72 0.32 -3.53
N TRP A 7 5.88 -0.68 -3.29
CA TRP A 7 5.11 -0.74 -2.05
C TRP A 7 5.32 -2.09 -1.37
N LYS A 8 5.16 -2.09 -0.06
CA LYS A 8 5.28 -3.30 0.75
C LYS A 8 4.18 -3.28 1.80
N ILE A 9 3.42 -4.37 1.87
CA ILE A 9 2.40 -4.55 2.90
C ILE A 9 3.06 -5.26 4.08
N ASP A 10 3.04 -4.64 5.26
CA ASP A 10 3.70 -5.17 6.44
C ASP A 10 2.73 -5.76 7.46
N LYS A 11 1.45 -5.36 7.45
CA LYS A 11 0.44 -5.87 8.38
C LYS A 11 -0.87 -6.15 7.69
N ASP A 12 -1.51 -7.25 8.08
CA ASP A 12 -2.83 -7.67 7.61
C ASP A 12 -3.82 -7.54 8.77
N TYR A 13 -4.62 -6.47 8.76
CA TYR A 13 -5.60 -6.23 9.83
C TYR A 13 -6.83 -7.13 9.72
N ILE A 14 -7.07 -7.74 8.57
CA ILE A 14 -8.13 -8.73 8.42
C ILE A 14 -7.80 -9.97 9.27
N ASP A 15 -6.52 -10.25 9.43
CA ASP A 15 -6.01 -11.39 10.21
C ASP A 15 -5.30 -10.89 11.48
N ASN A 16 -6.00 -10.09 12.28
CA ASN A 16 -5.57 -9.61 13.61
C ASN A 16 -4.24 -8.86 13.62
N GLY A 17 -3.91 -8.17 12.54
CA GLY A 17 -2.68 -7.41 12.46
C GLY A 17 -1.43 -8.27 12.27
N ARG A 18 -1.59 -9.47 11.70
CA ARG A 18 -0.48 -10.38 11.45
C ARG A 18 0.54 -9.73 10.51
N ALA A 19 1.81 -9.93 10.81
CA ALA A 19 2.90 -9.46 9.96
C ALA A 19 2.92 -10.24 8.64
N VAL A 20 3.02 -9.51 7.53
CA VAL A 20 3.12 -10.09 6.19
C VAL A 20 4.21 -9.38 5.41
N GLY A 21 4.65 -9.96 4.30
CA GLY A 21 5.72 -9.39 3.50
C GLY A 21 5.36 -9.34 2.01
N ILE A 22 4.16 -8.87 1.69
CA ILE A 22 3.69 -8.76 0.31
C ILE A 22 4.27 -7.49 -0.31
N GLU A 23 4.90 -7.62 -1.47
CA GLU A 23 5.52 -6.50 -2.17
C GLU A 23 5.00 -6.40 -3.61
N GLY A 24 4.99 -5.21 -4.15
CA GLY A 24 4.61 -4.93 -5.53
C GLY A 24 5.16 -3.60 -6.01
N PRO A 25 4.83 -3.19 -7.20
CA PRO A 25 4.01 -3.86 -8.23
C PRO A 25 4.70 -5.08 -8.86
N SER A 26 4.05 -5.70 -9.87
CA SER A 26 4.60 -6.91 -10.51
C SER A 26 5.97 -6.71 -11.16
N ASN A 27 6.28 -5.47 -11.56
CA ASN A 27 7.57 -5.10 -12.13
C ASN A 27 8.47 -4.41 -11.10
N LEU A 28 8.37 -4.81 -9.86
CA LEU A 28 9.05 -4.26 -8.69
C LEU A 28 10.55 -4.07 -8.91
N ASP A 29 11.05 -2.91 -8.52
CA ASP A 29 12.48 -2.64 -8.39
C ASP A 29 12.82 -2.54 -6.89
N GLU A 30 13.43 -3.58 -6.35
CA GLU A 30 13.75 -3.68 -4.93
C GLU A 30 14.79 -2.66 -4.46
N THR A 31 15.46 -1.98 -5.38
CA THR A 31 16.42 -0.94 -5.03
C THR A 31 15.76 0.42 -4.73
N VAL A 32 14.48 0.58 -5.06
CA VAL A 32 13.73 1.79 -4.77
C VAL A 32 13.45 1.84 -3.27
N LYS A 33 14.09 2.74 -2.55
CA LYS A 33 13.97 2.88 -1.08
C LYS A 33 13.81 4.31 -0.62
N ASP A 34 13.82 5.25 -1.54
CA ASP A 34 13.70 6.67 -1.23
C ASP A 34 12.24 7.06 -0.99
N ASN A 35 12.06 8.22 -0.37
CA ASN A 35 10.76 8.85 -0.15
C ASN A 35 9.74 7.91 0.54
N PRO A 36 10.11 7.26 1.66
CA PRO A 36 9.21 6.31 2.31
C PRO A 36 8.00 7.01 2.93
N MET A 37 6.81 6.37 2.77
CA MET A 37 5.56 6.89 3.32
C MET A 37 4.72 5.72 3.80
N GLY A 38 4.39 5.71 5.09
CA GLY A 38 3.47 4.72 5.66
C GLY A 38 2.04 4.98 5.22
N PHE A 39 1.27 3.93 4.99
CA PHE A 39 -0.13 4.05 4.58
C PHE A 39 -0.96 2.92 5.16
N THR A 40 -2.28 3.16 5.23
CA THR A 40 -3.26 2.14 5.60
C THR A 40 -4.32 2.08 4.52
N LEU A 41 -4.70 0.86 4.14
CA LEU A 41 -5.75 0.61 3.17
C LEU A 41 -7.04 0.28 3.89
N TYR A 42 -8.15 0.85 3.42
CA TYR A 42 -9.47 0.74 4.03
C TYR A 42 -10.49 0.26 3.00
N ASP A 43 -11.55 -0.41 3.47
CA ASP A 43 -12.70 -0.72 2.63
C ASP A 43 -13.62 0.49 2.51
N ASP A 44 -14.77 0.33 1.84
CA ASP A 44 -15.74 1.42 1.66
C ASP A 44 -16.51 1.75 2.95
N ASP A 45 -16.39 0.93 3.99
CA ASP A 45 -16.96 1.17 5.32
C ASP A 45 -15.93 1.71 6.32
N ASP A 46 -14.76 2.14 5.84
CA ASP A 46 -13.65 2.66 6.66
C ASP A 46 -13.05 1.63 7.62
N ASN A 47 -13.15 0.35 7.31
CA ASN A 47 -12.46 -0.69 8.07
C ASN A 47 -11.02 -0.83 7.55
N ALA A 48 -10.05 -0.77 8.44
CA ALA A 48 -8.65 -0.94 8.08
C ALA A 48 -8.39 -2.40 7.68
N TYR A 49 -7.83 -2.59 6.48
CA TYR A 49 -7.52 -3.92 5.95
C TYR A 49 -6.03 -4.25 6.00
N TYR A 50 -5.18 -3.30 5.58
CA TYR A 50 -3.74 -3.52 5.47
C TYR A 50 -2.99 -2.26 5.81
N HIS A 51 -1.81 -2.41 6.38
CA HIS A 51 -0.83 -1.32 6.51
C HIS A 51 0.39 -1.64 5.67
N GLY A 52 1.04 -0.61 5.14
CA GLY A 52 2.25 -0.80 4.36
C GLY A 52 3.06 0.46 4.22
N TRP A 53 4.07 0.36 3.35
CA TRP A 53 4.98 1.45 3.03
C TRP A 53 5.07 1.62 1.52
N LEU A 54 5.18 2.87 1.09
CA LEU A 54 5.28 3.25 -0.31
C LEU A 54 6.59 4.02 -0.49
N TYR A 55 7.32 3.70 -1.57
CA TYR A 55 8.64 4.26 -1.82
C TYR A 55 8.74 4.75 -3.25
N GLY A 56 9.61 5.73 -3.49
CA GLY A 56 10.00 6.17 -4.81
C GLY A 56 9.10 7.27 -5.37
N ASP A 57 8.87 7.21 -6.68
CA ASP A 57 8.10 8.22 -7.40
C ASP A 57 6.67 7.71 -7.63
N TYR A 58 5.77 8.12 -6.76
CA TYR A 58 4.39 7.62 -6.73
C TYR A 58 3.38 8.76 -6.71
N SER A 59 2.15 8.47 -7.17
CA SER A 59 1.04 9.43 -7.12
C SER A 59 0.29 9.36 -5.77
N GLY A 60 0.20 8.17 -5.19
CA GLY A 60 -0.48 7.93 -3.93
C GLY A 60 -1.55 6.84 -4.01
N PHE A 61 -1.98 6.46 -5.21
CA PHE A 61 -3.02 5.44 -5.38
C PHE A 61 -2.48 4.07 -5.78
N GLU A 62 -1.19 3.94 -6.00
CA GLU A 62 -0.58 2.70 -6.47
C GLU A 62 -0.93 1.48 -5.63
N PRO A 63 -0.87 1.54 -4.28
CA PRO A 63 -1.24 0.37 -3.48
C PRO A 63 -2.69 -0.05 -3.65
N VAL A 64 -3.61 0.91 -3.83
CA VAL A 64 -5.03 0.62 -4.07
C VAL A 64 -5.19 -0.05 -5.45
N ASP A 65 -4.60 0.54 -6.49
CA ASP A 65 -4.71 0.03 -7.85
C ASP A 65 -4.05 -1.33 -8.02
N ASP A 66 -2.85 -1.50 -7.45
CA ASP A 66 -2.04 -2.69 -7.68
C ASP A 66 -2.43 -3.85 -6.77
N PHE A 67 -2.92 -3.55 -5.56
CA PHE A 67 -3.17 -4.57 -4.55
C PHE A 67 -4.58 -4.49 -3.98
N GLY A 68 -4.97 -3.31 -3.45
CA GLY A 68 -6.18 -3.21 -2.65
C GLY A 68 -7.45 -3.62 -3.38
N MET A 69 -7.72 -3.00 -4.51
CA MET A 69 -8.96 -3.24 -5.26
C MET A 69 -8.98 -4.62 -5.91
N GLY A 70 -7.83 -5.08 -6.38
CA GLY A 70 -7.75 -6.36 -7.10
C GLY A 70 -7.76 -7.59 -6.21
N TYR A 71 -7.28 -7.48 -4.99
CA TYR A 71 -7.07 -8.65 -4.13
C TYR A 71 -7.80 -8.58 -2.80
N ALA A 72 -7.90 -7.39 -2.23
CA ALA A 72 -8.30 -7.25 -0.84
C ALA A 72 -9.66 -6.57 -0.65
N GLY A 73 -10.22 -5.97 -1.72
CA GLY A 73 -11.45 -5.20 -1.61
C GLY A 73 -11.26 -3.85 -0.92
N ALA A 74 -10.02 -3.40 -0.76
CA ALA A 74 -9.73 -2.10 -0.19
C ALA A 74 -9.82 -1.04 -1.28
N VAL A 75 -10.52 0.05 -1.00
CA VAL A 75 -10.83 1.10 -1.98
C VAL A 75 -10.34 2.48 -1.58
N HIS A 76 -9.91 2.64 -0.32
CA HIS A 76 -9.40 3.91 0.20
C HIS A 76 -8.00 3.75 0.75
N ILE A 77 -7.21 4.81 0.70
CA ILE A 77 -5.87 4.85 1.27
C ILE A 77 -5.73 6.12 2.11
N LYS A 78 -5.11 5.97 3.28
CA LYS A 78 -4.73 7.10 4.14
C LYS A 78 -3.25 6.98 4.48
N PHE A 79 -2.56 8.09 4.37
CA PHE A 79 -1.14 8.14 4.72
C PHE A 79 -0.96 8.50 6.18
N ASP A 80 0.09 7.99 6.80
CA ASP A 80 0.35 8.18 8.22
C ASP A 80 0.51 9.66 8.61
N GLY A 81 0.76 10.54 7.66
CA GLY A 81 0.86 11.97 7.86
C GLY A 81 -0.43 12.75 7.64
N ASP A 82 -1.59 12.14 7.78
CA ASP A 82 -2.93 12.77 7.67
C ASP A 82 -3.33 13.18 6.26
N LYS A 83 -2.78 12.55 5.25
CA LYS A 83 -3.21 12.80 3.88
C LYS A 83 -4.17 11.70 3.44
N ASP A 84 -5.34 12.11 2.97
CA ASP A 84 -6.35 11.20 2.45
C ASP A 84 -6.40 11.28 0.93
N TYR A 85 -6.38 10.12 0.28
CA TYR A 85 -6.53 10.00 -1.17
C TYR A 85 -7.71 9.07 -1.44
N LEU A 86 -8.79 9.64 -1.90
CA LEU A 86 -10.03 8.90 -2.15
C LEU A 86 -10.33 8.80 -3.63
#